data_52c9da31f9da797dc506d686b12176df
#
_entry.id   52c9da31f9da797dc506d686b12176df
#
_cell.length_a   1.000
_cell.length_b   1.000
_cell.length_c   1.000
_cell.angle_alpha   90.00
_cell.angle_beta   90.00
_cell.angle_gamma   90.00
#
_symmetry.space_group_name_H-M   'P 1'
#
loop_
_entity.id
_entity.type
_entity.pdbx_description
1 polymer ?
#
loop_
_entity_poly.entity_id
_entity_poly.type
_entity_poly.pdbx_seq_one_letter_code
_entity_poly.pdbx_strand_id
1 'polypeptide(L)'
;MRPLLLIGITVLLLCDAGCTSHIDRRINDCNTSETTAPQQNATQEANAEQAAPLIANAPSGTSILIRKSEFRLYLLKDGNVVNSWPVALGKNAGQKRVSGDMKTPDGTFPIDEMLDASYWTHDFGDGKGEIEGAYGPYFISLDTSNLSGGAWDGIGIHGTHDPASIGTRASEGCIRMHNSDLLTLKKQISVGTQVTIEE
;
A
#
# COMPACT_ATOMS: atom_id res chain seq x y z
N MET A 1 16.18 -12.41 -53.16
CA MET A 1 15.39 -13.51 -53.79
C MET A 1 14.46 -14.06 -52.72
N ARG A 2 13.18 -13.85 -52.91
CA ARG A 2 12.08 -14.47 -52.14
C ARG A 2 11.89 -15.91 -52.58
N PRO A 3 11.23 -16.81 -51.78
CA PRO A 3 9.77 -16.82 -51.91
C PRO A 3 8.97 -16.89 -50.63
N LEU A 4 7.77 -16.30 -50.74
CA LEU A 4 6.57 -16.49 -49.93
C LEU A 4 6.12 -17.96 -49.94
N LEU A 5 5.52 -18.43 -48.84
CA LEU A 5 4.49 -19.47 -48.90
C LEU A 5 3.36 -19.12 -47.93
N LEU A 6 2.22 -18.80 -48.53
CA LEU A 6 0.87 -18.75 -47.92
C LEU A 6 0.30 -20.17 -47.94
N ILE A 7 -0.58 -20.51 -47.03
CA ILE A 7 -1.69 -21.48 -47.01
C ILE A 7 -2.02 -21.69 -45.52
N GLY A 8 -3.22 -21.67 -45.00
CA GLY A 8 -4.56 -21.49 -45.51
C GLY A 8 -5.50 -21.60 -44.32
N ILE A 9 -6.57 -20.88 -44.42
CA ILE A 9 -7.69 -20.76 -43.49
C ILE A 9 -8.45 -22.09 -43.46
N THR A 10 -8.88 -22.59 -42.29
CA THR A 10 -10.04 -23.43 -42.19
C THR A 10 -10.88 -23.05 -40.98
N VAL A 11 -11.99 -22.42 -41.28
CA VAL A 11 -13.15 -22.17 -40.43
C VAL A 11 -13.95 -23.45 -40.40
N LEU A 12 -14.34 -23.90 -39.21
CA LEU A 12 -15.46 -24.83 -39.09
C LEU A 12 -16.41 -24.37 -38.01
N LEU A 13 -17.54 -23.82 -38.48
CA LEU A 13 -18.78 -23.65 -37.73
C LEU A 13 -19.47 -25.02 -37.66
N LEU A 14 -20.04 -25.37 -36.52
CA LEU A 14 -21.29 -26.13 -36.46
C LEU A 14 -22.06 -25.72 -35.19
N CYS A 15 -23.21 -25.18 -35.44
CA CYS A 15 -24.46 -25.14 -34.71
C CYS A 15 -24.86 -26.54 -34.18
N ASP A 16 -25.63 -26.70 -33.11
CA ASP A 16 -27.07 -26.54 -32.99
C ASP A 16 -27.54 -26.96 -31.60
N ALA A 17 -28.45 -26.15 -31.09
CA ALA A 17 -29.85 -26.44 -30.72
C ALA A 17 -30.03 -27.47 -29.58
N GLY A 18 -30.75 -27.19 -28.51
CA GLY A 18 -32.06 -26.65 -28.37
C GLY A 18 -32.82 -27.47 -27.33
N CYS A 19 -33.87 -26.92 -26.82
CA CYS A 19 -35.01 -27.47 -26.07
C CYS A 19 -35.08 -27.10 -24.59
N THR A 20 -35.83 -26.08 -24.32
CA THR A 20 -37.26 -25.92 -23.92
C THR A 20 -37.71 -26.66 -22.66
N SER A 21 -38.08 -25.82 -21.72
CA SER A 21 -39.28 -25.82 -20.88
C SER A 21 -39.71 -27.09 -20.15
N HIS A 22 -39.84 -27.01 -18.84
CA HIS A 22 -41.16 -27.32 -18.23
C HIS A 22 -41.32 -26.59 -16.89
N ILE A 23 -42.41 -25.84 -16.85
CA ILE A 23 -43.02 -25.24 -15.67
C ILE A 23 -43.81 -26.37 -14.99
N ASP A 24 -43.65 -26.59 -13.71
CA ASP A 24 -44.75 -27.11 -12.91
C ASP A 24 -44.85 -26.47 -11.55
N ARG A 25 -46.02 -25.83 -11.38
CA ARG A 25 -46.51 -25.27 -10.12
C ARG A 25 -47.07 -26.38 -9.27
N ARG A 26 -46.71 -26.46 -8.01
CA ARG A 26 -47.67 -26.86 -6.96
C ARG A 26 -47.37 -26.12 -5.68
N ILE A 27 -48.35 -25.36 -5.32
CA ILE A 27 -48.63 -24.78 -4.04
C ILE A 27 -48.98 -25.91 -3.07
N ASN A 28 -48.45 -25.86 -1.85
CA ASN A 28 -49.29 -26.13 -0.66
C ASN A 28 -48.58 -25.66 0.62
N ASP A 29 -49.36 -24.92 1.32
CA ASP A 29 -49.27 -24.37 2.63
C ASP A 29 -48.81 -25.34 3.73
N CYS A 30 -48.11 -24.89 4.73
CA CYS A 30 -48.63 -24.75 6.11
C CYS A 30 -47.52 -24.73 7.17
N ASN A 31 -47.46 -23.62 7.82
CA ASN A 31 -47.49 -23.47 9.30
C ASN A 31 -46.18 -23.59 10.10
N THR A 32 -45.86 -22.43 10.62
CA THR A 32 -45.40 -22.08 11.99
C THR A 32 -44.31 -22.92 12.66
N SER A 33 -43.20 -22.29 12.93
CA SER A 33 -42.76 -22.03 14.30
C SER A 33 -41.61 -21.00 14.30
N GLU A 34 -41.86 -19.91 14.97
CA GLU A 34 -40.86 -18.94 15.41
C GLU A 34 -39.78 -19.64 16.23
N THR A 35 -38.53 -19.45 15.82
CA THR A 35 -37.40 -19.57 16.73
C THR A 35 -36.47 -18.42 16.47
N THR A 36 -36.59 -17.44 17.32
CA THR A 36 -35.75 -16.27 17.45
C THR A 36 -34.29 -16.70 17.66
N ALA A 37 -33.45 -16.55 16.65
CA ALA A 37 -32.01 -16.59 16.83
C ALA A 37 -31.54 -15.17 17.20
N PRO A 38 -30.75 -15.00 18.27
CA PRO A 38 -30.23 -13.69 18.63
C PRO A 38 -29.20 -13.24 17.58
N GLN A 39 -29.45 -12.09 16.98
CA GLN A 39 -28.44 -11.35 16.24
C GLN A 39 -27.32 -10.96 17.20
N GLN A 40 -26.21 -11.64 17.10
CA GLN A 40 -24.97 -11.16 17.70
C GLN A 40 -24.46 -10.00 16.83
N ASN A 41 -24.78 -8.79 17.26
CA ASN A 41 -24.05 -7.59 16.91
C ASN A 41 -22.59 -7.79 17.38
N ALA A 42 -21.72 -8.21 16.48
CA ALA A 42 -20.30 -8.08 16.68
C ALA A 42 -19.95 -6.59 16.52
N THR A 43 -20.14 -5.84 17.59
CA THR A 43 -19.48 -4.55 17.78
C THR A 43 -17.99 -4.85 17.86
N GLN A 44 -17.27 -4.68 16.77
CA GLN A 44 -15.82 -4.55 16.83
C GLN A 44 -15.52 -3.21 17.53
N GLU A 45 -15.47 -3.26 18.85
CA GLU A 45 -14.77 -2.24 19.62
C GLU A 45 -13.30 -2.32 19.20
N ALA A 46 -12.90 -1.35 18.35
CA ALA A 46 -11.51 -1.05 18.14
C ALA A 46 -10.93 -0.69 19.51
N ASN A 47 -10.15 -1.60 20.07
CA ASN A 47 -9.33 -1.37 21.25
C ASN A 47 -8.32 -0.26 20.86
N ALA A 48 -8.74 1.00 21.05
CA ALA A 48 -7.83 2.13 21.13
C ALA A 48 -7.15 2.01 22.51
N GLU A 49 -6.15 1.12 22.58
CA GLU A 49 -5.20 1.13 23.68
C GLU A 49 -4.59 2.52 23.69
N GLN A 50 -4.88 3.29 24.72
CA GLN A 50 -4.36 4.62 24.97
C GLN A 50 -2.84 4.52 25.10
N ALA A 51 -2.16 4.57 23.96
CA ALA A 51 -0.71 4.73 23.94
C ALA A 51 -0.39 6.09 24.56
N ALA A 52 0.44 6.10 25.59
CA ALA A 52 1.04 7.30 26.15
C ALA A 52 1.62 8.18 25.02
N PRO A 53 1.68 9.52 25.16
CA PRO A 53 2.15 10.39 24.10
C PRO A 53 3.53 9.95 23.64
N LEU A 54 3.64 9.56 22.37
CA LEU A 54 4.86 9.00 21.79
C LEU A 54 5.99 10.02 21.68
N ILE A 55 5.68 11.32 21.84
CA ILE A 55 6.66 12.42 21.74
C ILE A 55 6.29 13.51 22.78
N ALA A 56 7.16 13.74 23.75
CA ALA A 56 6.94 14.75 24.81
C ALA A 56 6.94 16.21 24.32
N ASN A 57 7.41 16.48 23.08
CA ASN A 57 7.49 17.81 22.46
C ASN A 57 7.06 17.74 20.97
N ALA A 58 5.96 17.06 20.67
CA ALA A 58 5.49 16.99 19.30
C ALA A 58 5.02 18.37 18.80
N PRO A 59 5.32 18.76 17.55
CA PRO A 59 4.80 19.98 16.97
C PRO A 59 3.27 19.96 16.93
N SER A 60 2.65 21.12 17.11
CA SER A 60 1.21 21.26 16.86
C SER A 60 0.93 20.99 15.38
N GLY A 61 -0.13 20.23 15.10
CA GLY A 61 -0.53 19.88 13.76
C GLY A 61 -0.34 18.41 13.40
N THR A 62 -0.38 18.13 12.10
CA THR A 62 -0.26 16.75 11.57
C THR A 62 1.21 16.40 11.36
N SER A 63 1.63 15.23 11.81
CA SER A 63 2.96 14.68 11.57
C SER A 63 2.90 13.16 11.39
N ILE A 64 3.98 12.58 10.89
CA ILE A 64 4.15 11.15 10.71
C ILE A 64 5.33 10.67 11.56
N LEU A 65 5.15 9.54 12.23
CA LEU A 65 6.22 8.79 12.88
C LEU A 65 6.32 7.41 12.25
N ILE A 66 7.52 6.99 11.87
CA ILE A 66 7.80 5.65 11.36
C ILE A 66 8.77 4.97 12.31
N ARG A 67 8.33 3.86 12.94
CA ARG A 67 9.16 3.00 13.76
C ARG A 67 9.61 1.79 12.98
N LYS A 68 10.91 1.73 12.69
CA LYS A 68 11.50 0.69 11.86
C LYS A 68 11.47 -0.68 12.55
N SER A 69 11.68 -0.72 13.85
CA SER A 69 11.60 -1.96 14.65
C SER A 69 10.18 -2.57 14.66
N GLU A 70 9.15 -1.74 14.51
CA GLU A 70 7.75 -2.17 14.50
C GLU A 70 7.19 -2.41 13.09
N PHE A 71 7.93 -2.02 12.03
CA PHE A 71 7.43 -1.97 10.65
C PHE A 71 6.11 -1.21 10.54
N ARG A 72 6.04 -0.04 11.21
CA ARG A 72 4.78 0.69 11.36
C ARG A 72 4.95 2.19 11.14
N LEU A 73 4.00 2.76 10.43
CA LEU A 73 3.80 4.18 10.26
C LEU A 73 2.61 4.62 11.12
N TYR A 74 2.81 5.69 11.88
CA TYR A 74 1.80 6.34 12.72
C TYR A 74 1.52 7.73 12.18
N LEU A 75 0.24 8.07 12.05
CA LEU A 75 -0.22 9.43 11.81
C LEU A 75 -0.55 10.08 13.14
N LEU A 76 0.05 11.25 13.39
CA LEU A 76 -0.17 12.00 14.61
C LEU A 76 -0.89 13.31 14.32
N LYS A 77 -1.76 13.72 15.24
CA LYS A 77 -2.32 15.07 15.33
C LYS A 77 -2.05 15.61 16.72
N ASP A 78 -1.37 16.73 16.78
CA ASP A 78 -0.96 17.38 18.05
C ASP A 78 -0.27 16.39 19.01
N GLY A 79 0.60 15.53 18.46
CA GLY A 79 1.37 14.54 19.18
C GLY A 79 0.61 13.24 19.55
N ASN A 80 -0.69 13.16 19.28
CA ASN A 80 -1.50 11.98 19.57
C ASN A 80 -1.64 11.11 18.32
N VAL A 81 -1.47 9.80 18.46
CA VAL A 81 -1.69 8.86 17.38
C VAL A 81 -3.17 8.83 17.03
N VAL A 82 -3.50 9.12 15.79
CA VAL A 82 -4.88 9.07 15.26
C VAL A 82 -5.10 7.94 14.28
N ASN A 83 -4.02 7.38 13.71
CA ASN A 83 -4.08 6.20 12.86
C ASN A 83 -2.70 5.53 12.76
N SER A 84 -2.66 4.26 12.33
CA SER A 84 -1.40 3.57 12.05
C SER A 84 -1.58 2.48 11.00
N TRP A 85 -0.49 2.20 10.24
CA TRP A 85 -0.48 1.19 9.17
C TRP A 85 0.83 0.43 9.16
N PRO A 86 0.82 -0.84 8.77
CA PRO A 86 2.04 -1.60 8.54
C PRO A 86 2.77 -1.07 7.30
N VAL A 87 4.10 -1.14 7.31
CA VAL A 87 4.95 -0.70 6.21
C VAL A 87 6.04 -1.72 5.88
N ALA A 88 6.56 -1.69 4.65
CA ALA A 88 7.83 -2.34 4.33
C ALA A 88 8.94 -1.30 4.28
N LEU A 89 10.15 -1.73 4.63
CA LEU A 89 11.34 -0.88 4.77
C LEU A 89 12.50 -1.41 3.91
N GLY A 90 13.60 -0.68 3.91
CA GLY A 90 14.82 -1.07 3.21
C GLY A 90 15.30 -2.48 3.58
N LYS A 91 15.78 -3.24 2.56
CA LYS A 91 16.28 -4.62 2.69
C LYS A 91 17.31 -4.77 3.81
N ASN A 92 18.12 -3.73 4.03
CA ASN A 92 19.17 -3.74 5.06
C ASN A 92 18.73 -2.93 6.29
N ALA A 93 19.05 -3.45 7.48
CA ALA A 93 18.80 -2.76 8.75
C ALA A 93 19.81 -1.65 9.02
N GLY A 94 19.46 -0.77 9.97
CA GLY A 94 20.31 0.31 10.47
C GLY A 94 20.21 1.60 9.66
N GLN A 95 21.00 2.60 10.05
CA GLN A 95 21.00 3.93 9.47
C GLN A 95 21.58 3.94 8.04
N LYS A 96 20.91 4.67 7.14
CA LYS A 96 21.39 4.95 5.79
C LYS A 96 22.65 5.81 5.83
N ARG A 97 23.64 5.47 4.98
CA ARG A 97 24.93 6.16 4.89
C ARG A 97 25.25 6.62 3.48
N VAL A 98 24.88 5.82 2.50
CA VAL A 98 25.21 6.07 1.08
C VAL A 98 24.04 5.66 0.19
N SER A 99 24.01 6.21 -1.02
CA SER A 99 23.06 5.76 -2.06
C SER A 99 23.30 4.28 -2.36
N GLY A 100 22.22 3.51 -2.60
CA GLY A 100 22.32 2.08 -2.93
C GLY A 100 22.57 1.14 -1.75
N ASP A 101 22.66 1.62 -0.50
CA ASP A 101 22.88 0.76 0.68
C ASP A 101 21.64 -0.02 1.12
N MET A 102 20.51 0.16 0.43
CA MET A 102 19.23 -0.50 0.65
C MET A 102 18.66 -0.28 2.06
N LYS A 103 18.97 0.87 2.68
CA LYS A 103 18.53 1.21 4.04
C LYS A 103 17.55 2.37 4.04
N THR A 104 16.56 2.32 4.92
CA THR A 104 15.69 3.44 5.23
C THR A 104 16.40 4.36 6.23
N PRO A 105 16.53 5.68 5.93
CA PRO A 105 17.23 6.62 6.82
C PRO A 105 16.47 6.85 8.13
N ASP A 106 17.19 7.10 9.22
CA ASP A 106 16.66 7.72 10.44
C ASP A 106 16.80 9.24 10.33
N GLY A 107 15.85 9.96 10.89
CA GLY A 107 15.83 11.42 10.87
C GLY A 107 14.44 12.00 10.79
N THR A 108 14.37 13.32 10.68
CA THR A 108 13.11 14.05 10.46
C THR A 108 13.21 14.81 9.15
N PHE A 109 12.25 14.56 8.26
CA PHE A 109 12.22 15.03 6.90
C PHE A 109 10.86 15.66 6.59
N PRO A 110 10.78 16.84 5.96
CA PRO A 110 9.52 17.32 5.44
C PRO A 110 9.13 16.55 4.18
N ILE A 111 7.84 16.42 3.95
CA ILE A 111 7.31 16.03 2.64
C ILE A 111 7.55 17.22 1.70
N ASP A 112 8.23 17.01 0.59
CA ASP A 112 8.48 18.03 -0.42
C ASP A 112 7.54 17.95 -1.61
N GLU A 113 7.15 16.74 -2.02
CA GLU A 113 6.23 16.52 -3.15
C GLU A 113 5.30 15.32 -2.91
N MET A 114 4.15 15.32 -3.60
CA MET A 114 3.22 14.19 -3.67
C MET A 114 2.83 13.94 -5.12
N LEU A 115 3.47 12.97 -5.75
CA LEU A 115 3.42 12.70 -7.17
C LEU A 115 2.46 11.54 -7.50
N ASP A 116 1.75 11.64 -8.62
CA ASP A 116 1.04 10.50 -9.19
C ASP A 116 2.08 9.51 -9.76
N ALA A 117 2.15 8.33 -9.17
CA ALA A 117 3.10 7.28 -9.55
C ALA A 117 2.41 6.07 -10.19
N SER A 118 1.13 6.19 -10.53
CA SER A 118 0.32 5.08 -11.03
C SER A 118 0.86 4.46 -12.34
N TYR A 119 1.61 5.23 -13.11
CA TYR A 119 2.22 4.82 -14.39
C TYR A 119 3.75 4.62 -14.31
N TRP A 120 4.35 4.76 -13.11
CA TRP A 120 5.78 4.58 -12.96
C TRP A 120 6.17 3.12 -13.02
N THR A 121 7.27 2.83 -13.72
CA THR A 121 7.88 1.51 -13.80
C THR A 121 9.16 1.45 -12.98
N HIS A 122 9.57 0.25 -12.60
CA HIS A 122 10.86 0.00 -11.95
C HIS A 122 11.33 -1.43 -12.21
N ASP A 123 12.61 -1.56 -12.54
CA ASP A 123 13.31 -2.85 -12.58
C ASP A 123 14.10 -3.03 -11.28
N PHE A 124 13.66 -3.98 -10.46
CA PHE A 124 14.29 -4.28 -9.17
C PHE A 124 15.57 -5.12 -9.32
N GLY A 125 16.04 -5.38 -10.53
CA GLY A 125 17.24 -6.18 -10.81
C GLY A 125 17.09 -7.65 -10.43
N ASP A 126 15.86 -8.15 -10.31
CA ASP A 126 15.55 -9.53 -9.93
C ASP A 126 15.35 -10.47 -11.14
N GLY A 127 15.64 -9.97 -12.33
CA GLY A 127 15.55 -10.69 -13.61
C GLY A 127 14.13 -10.75 -14.19
N LYS A 128 13.15 -10.09 -13.58
CA LYS A 128 11.77 -10.03 -14.10
C LYS A 128 11.53 -8.83 -15.02
N GLY A 129 12.50 -7.90 -15.09
CA GLY A 129 12.39 -6.67 -15.86
C GLY A 129 11.54 -5.60 -15.18
N GLU A 130 11.13 -4.58 -15.96
CA GLU A 130 10.33 -3.48 -15.44
C GLU A 130 8.93 -3.91 -15.02
N ILE A 131 8.52 -3.45 -13.84
CA ILE A 131 7.20 -3.70 -13.27
C ILE A 131 6.41 -2.40 -13.33
N GLU A 132 5.31 -2.38 -14.07
CA GLU A 132 4.37 -1.26 -14.11
C GLU A 132 3.63 -1.16 -12.77
N GLY A 133 3.41 0.09 -12.30
CA GLY A 133 2.78 0.33 -11.00
C GLY A 133 3.63 -0.08 -9.81
N ALA A 134 4.94 -0.21 -9.97
CA ALA A 134 5.89 -0.61 -8.93
C ALA A 134 5.76 0.22 -7.65
N TYR A 135 5.38 1.51 -7.77
CA TYR A 135 5.24 2.47 -6.67
C TYR A 135 3.79 2.66 -6.22
N GLY A 136 2.83 1.93 -6.80
CA GLY A 136 1.40 2.10 -6.52
C GLY A 136 0.86 3.47 -7.00
N PRO A 137 -0.24 3.99 -6.39
CA PRO A 137 -0.93 5.16 -6.94
C PRO A 137 -0.19 6.48 -6.71
N TYR A 138 0.64 6.61 -5.66
CA TYR A 138 1.34 7.84 -5.31
C TYR A 138 2.74 7.56 -4.78
N PHE A 139 3.64 8.54 -5.01
CA PHE A 139 4.94 8.66 -4.38
C PHE A 139 4.96 9.97 -3.56
N ILE A 140 5.12 9.86 -2.26
CA ILE A 140 5.23 10.98 -1.32
C ILE A 140 6.72 11.16 -1.04
N SER A 141 7.35 12.14 -1.68
CA SER A 141 8.76 12.40 -1.59
C SER A 141 9.14 13.05 -0.27
N LEU A 142 10.31 12.69 0.26
CA LEU A 142 10.88 13.24 1.50
C LEU A 142 12.16 14.01 1.18
N ASP A 143 12.23 15.27 1.60
CA ASP A 143 13.47 16.03 1.53
C ASP A 143 14.49 15.53 2.56
N THR A 144 15.43 14.73 2.10
CA THR A 144 16.53 14.18 2.91
C THR A 144 17.81 15.01 2.82
N SER A 145 17.78 16.18 2.21
CA SER A 145 18.96 17.02 1.94
C SER A 145 19.70 17.46 3.22
N ASN A 146 18.97 17.60 4.33
CA ASN A 146 19.55 17.93 5.63
C ASN A 146 20.56 16.89 6.16
N LEU A 147 20.46 15.64 5.73
CA LEU A 147 21.40 14.57 6.10
C LEU A 147 22.31 14.16 4.95
N SER A 148 21.83 14.21 3.72
CA SER A 148 22.52 13.65 2.56
C SER A 148 23.21 14.70 1.69
N GLY A 149 22.87 15.99 1.86
CA GLY A 149 23.29 17.05 0.91
C GLY A 149 22.76 16.80 -0.51
N GLY A 150 21.62 16.10 -0.66
CA GLY A 150 21.04 15.71 -1.95
C GLY A 150 21.54 14.36 -2.48
N ALA A 151 22.42 13.66 -1.76
CA ALA A 151 22.96 12.37 -2.23
C ALA A 151 21.97 11.19 -2.13
N TRP A 152 20.85 11.36 -1.45
CA TRP A 152 19.83 10.31 -1.27
C TRP A 152 18.49 10.71 -1.87
N ASP A 153 18.50 11.38 -2.99
CA ASP A 153 17.27 11.71 -3.70
C ASP A 153 16.46 10.44 -4.01
N GLY A 154 15.14 10.58 -3.96
CA GLY A 154 14.22 9.45 -4.21
C GLY A 154 13.87 8.61 -2.99
N ILE A 155 14.12 9.06 -1.76
CA ILE A 155 13.52 8.47 -0.55
C ILE A 155 12.08 9.01 -0.41
N GLY A 156 11.13 8.09 -0.24
CA GLY A 156 9.72 8.46 -0.11
C GLY A 156 8.86 7.37 0.51
N ILE A 157 7.59 7.73 0.72
CA ILE A 157 6.51 6.82 1.12
C ILE A 157 5.65 6.58 -0.12
N HIS A 158 5.44 5.32 -0.50
CA HIS A 158 4.70 4.98 -1.72
C HIS A 158 3.91 3.67 -1.58
N GLY A 159 3.07 3.38 -2.55
CA GLY A 159 2.36 2.12 -2.64
C GLY A 159 3.25 0.96 -3.07
N THR A 160 2.64 -0.13 -3.49
CA THR A 160 3.40 -1.32 -3.91
C THR A 160 2.63 -2.16 -4.93
N HIS A 161 3.35 -2.81 -5.83
CA HIS A 161 2.87 -3.90 -6.66
C HIS A 161 2.88 -5.25 -5.92
N ASP A 162 3.65 -5.33 -4.81
CA ASP A 162 3.80 -6.53 -3.98
C ASP A 162 3.28 -6.29 -2.56
N PRO A 163 1.96 -6.42 -2.34
CA PRO A 163 1.36 -6.22 -1.03
C PRO A 163 1.82 -7.24 0.03
N ALA A 164 2.32 -8.41 -0.39
CA ALA A 164 2.84 -9.42 0.54
C ALA A 164 4.16 -9.01 1.20
N SER A 165 4.87 -8.02 0.64
CA SER A 165 6.10 -7.48 1.22
C SER A 165 5.88 -6.58 2.44
N ILE A 166 4.65 -6.10 2.68
CA ILE A 166 4.35 -5.22 3.81
C ILE A 166 4.60 -5.94 5.15
N GLY A 167 5.24 -5.24 6.09
CA GLY A 167 5.69 -5.79 7.36
C GLY A 167 7.09 -6.42 7.31
N THR A 168 7.80 -6.30 6.18
CA THR A 168 9.13 -6.89 5.99
C THR A 168 10.17 -5.88 5.50
N ARG A 169 11.44 -6.33 5.43
CA ARG A 169 12.52 -5.59 4.76
C ARG A 169 12.58 -5.99 3.29
N ALA A 170 12.01 -5.16 2.40
CA ALA A 170 11.84 -5.50 1.00
C ALA A 170 12.21 -4.38 0.01
N SER A 171 12.33 -3.12 0.46
CA SER A 171 12.58 -1.99 -0.43
C SER A 171 14.07 -1.69 -0.62
N GLU A 172 14.37 -0.75 -1.51
CA GLU A 172 15.73 -0.23 -1.72
C GLU A 172 16.05 0.97 -0.82
N GLY A 173 15.15 1.28 0.14
CA GLY A 173 15.31 2.35 1.12
C GLY A 173 14.02 3.13 1.37
N CYS A 174 13.09 3.16 0.43
CA CYS A 174 11.78 3.77 0.58
C CYS A 174 10.89 3.01 1.57
N ILE A 175 9.81 3.66 1.99
CA ILE A 175 8.78 3.13 2.84
C ILE A 175 7.60 2.70 1.96
N ARG A 176 7.26 1.40 1.93
CA ARG A 176 6.12 0.89 1.17
C ARG A 176 4.90 0.71 2.04
N MET A 177 3.73 1.07 1.52
CA MET A 177 2.43 0.87 2.14
C MET A 177 1.50 0.06 1.24
N HIS A 178 0.46 -0.54 1.79
CA HIS A 178 -0.67 -0.97 0.96
C HIS A 178 -1.26 0.24 0.22
N ASN A 179 -1.67 0.05 -1.04
CA ASN A 179 -2.18 1.13 -1.87
C ASN A 179 -3.42 1.83 -1.26
N SER A 180 -4.32 1.08 -0.65
CA SER A 180 -5.50 1.62 0.06
C SER A 180 -5.14 2.49 1.26
N ASP A 181 -4.12 2.07 2.02
CA ASP A 181 -3.65 2.78 3.20
C ASP A 181 -2.95 4.07 2.82
N LEU A 182 -2.12 4.02 1.76
CA LEU A 182 -1.48 5.21 1.19
C LEU A 182 -2.51 6.25 0.73
N LEU A 183 -3.59 5.83 0.06
CA LEU A 183 -4.66 6.74 -0.35
C LEU A 183 -5.39 7.36 0.85
N THR A 184 -5.50 6.62 1.95
CA THR A 184 -6.09 7.11 3.20
C THR A 184 -5.16 8.10 3.91
N LEU A 185 -3.87 7.80 3.99
CA LEU A 185 -2.83 8.68 4.53
C LEU A 185 -2.77 10.00 3.75
N LYS A 186 -2.70 9.92 2.41
CA LYS A 186 -2.58 11.08 1.51
C LYS A 186 -3.66 12.14 1.73
N LYS A 187 -4.88 11.74 2.09
CA LYS A 187 -5.99 12.67 2.37
C LYS A 187 -5.80 13.49 3.65
N GLN A 188 -4.87 13.12 4.51
CA GLN A 188 -4.69 13.69 5.84
C GLN A 188 -3.37 14.45 6.01
N ILE A 189 -2.53 14.47 4.99
CA ILE A 189 -1.21 15.10 4.98
C ILE A 189 -1.08 16.10 3.83
N SER A 190 -0.04 16.92 3.88
CA SER A 190 0.29 17.91 2.85
C SER A 190 1.80 18.06 2.71
N VAL A 191 2.24 18.73 1.65
CA VAL A 191 3.63 19.23 1.55
C VAL A 191 3.96 20.04 2.81
N GLY A 192 5.15 19.83 3.35
CA GLY A 192 5.62 20.41 4.62
C GLY A 192 5.29 19.55 5.86
N THR A 193 4.42 18.53 5.76
CA THR A 193 4.20 17.60 6.88
C THR A 193 5.51 16.92 7.28
N GLN A 194 5.83 16.95 8.57
CA GLN A 194 7.08 16.36 9.10
C GLN A 194 6.93 14.84 9.24
N VAL A 195 7.93 14.14 8.78
CA VAL A 195 8.05 12.68 8.86
C VAL A 195 9.29 12.34 9.68
N THR A 196 9.10 11.81 10.88
CA THR A 196 10.17 11.30 11.73
C THR A 196 10.31 9.79 11.51
N ILE A 197 11.52 9.32 11.22
CA ILE A 197 11.86 7.92 11.06
C ILE A 197 12.88 7.57 12.14
N GLU A 198 12.57 6.57 12.93
CA GLU A 198 13.42 6.07 14.03
C GLU A 198 13.45 4.55 14.06
N GLU A 199 14.44 3.96 14.77
CA GLU A 199 14.59 2.50 14.93
C GLU A 199 13.46 1.87 15.72
#